data_feda20e2fc1a7e8f34f17bb6e0f794f1
#
_entry.id   feda20e2fc1a7e8f34f17bb6e0f794f1
#
_cell.length_a   1.000
_cell.length_b   1.000
_cell.length_c   1.000
_cell.angle_alpha   90.00
_cell.angle_beta   90.00
_cell.angle_gamma   90.00
#
_symmetry.space_group_name_H-M   'P 1'
#
loop_
_entity.id
_entity.type
_entity.pdbx_description
1 polymer ?
#
loop_
_entity_poly.entity_id
_entity_poly.type
_entity_poly.pdbx_seq_one_letter_code
_entity_poly.pdbx_strand_id
1 'polypeptide(L)'
;RVLSIQNVIETCRMLGFEGKNLIAMQGPFSKELNAAMLRQYDCRYLVTKDSGKAGGFEEKIQAATECGAIPVIIGRPVQEKGISVKECKRMLPEKFGFQPTPHVVLLGIGMGSKETLTIQGNEAVEQADLIIGARRMADAVALPGQDVFYEYRSAEIAEYIKKHPEYEKVVIALSGDVGFYSGAKGLLKALDGNAEIICGISSVVYFMSKIGLSWDDAKIVSAHGRVCNLVSLIRTNQKVFAILGTSDGTAHLAQKLTDYGMGEVQLYVGENLSYEDEKIFVKQAMELTDYRGDALSVICAWNPDAKTALTTHGLPDDAFTRGKAPMTKTEVRTVSLAKLCLKEDSVCYD
;
A
#
# COMPACT_ATOMS: atom_id res chain seq x y z
N ARG A 1 -35.50 17.38 33.30
CA ARG A 1 -34.05 17.49 33.38
C ARG A 1 -33.54 18.47 32.33
N VAL A 2 -32.62 19.34 32.71
CA VAL A 2 -32.09 20.42 31.89
C VAL A 2 -30.56 20.49 32.02
N LEU A 3 -29.90 21.23 31.12
CA LEU A 3 -28.47 21.51 31.24
C LEU A 3 -28.18 22.34 32.51
N SER A 4 -27.01 22.09 33.12
CA SER A 4 -26.52 22.81 34.30
C SER A 4 -25.93 24.19 33.95
N ILE A 5 -26.67 24.95 33.17
CA ILE A 5 -26.31 26.31 32.72
C ILE A 5 -27.24 27.33 33.42
N GLN A 6 -26.69 28.40 33.98
CA GLN A 6 -27.43 29.31 34.84
C GLN A 6 -28.71 29.89 34.19
N ASN A 7 -28.62 30.39 32.98
CA ASN A 7 -29.78 30.95 32.26
C ASN A 7 -30.88 29.90 31.98
N VAL A 8 -30.52 28.63 31.79
CA VAL A 8 -31.49 27.53 31.61
C VAL A 8 -32.20 27.21 32.91
N ILE A 9 -31.46 27.20 34.02
CA ILE A 9 -32.02 26.98 35.36
C ILE A 9 -32.97 28.13 35.74
N GLU A 10 -32.58 29.39 35.49
CA GLU A 10 -33.41 30.56 35.72
C GLU A 10 -34.69 30.56 34.90
N THR A 11 -34.60 30.20 33.61
CA THR A 11 -35.77 30.06 32.74
C THR A 11 -36.72 28.97 33.25
N CYS A 12 -36.20 27.82 33.72
CA CYS A 12 -37.03 26.78 34.32
C CYS A 12 -37.78 27.29 35.59
N ARG A 13 -37.09 28.05 36.45
CA ARG A 13 -37.70 28.65 37.64
C ARG A 13 -38.81 29.65 37.27
N MET A 14 -38.60 30.50 36.28
CA MET A 14 -39.63 31.39 35.75
C MET A 14 -40.86 30.67 35.23
N LEU A 15 -40.68 29.45 34.71
CA LEU A 15 -41.75 28.55 34.26
C LEU A 15 -42.36 27.70 35.37
N GLY A 16 -42.00 27.91 36.65
CA GLY A 16 -42.49 27.19 37.78
C GLY A 16 -41.85 25.84 38.11
N PHE A 17 -40.74 25.50 37.45
CA PHE A 17 -40.00 24.26 37.76
C PHE A 17 -38.89 24.57 38.77
N GLU A 18 -39.07 24.14 40.01
CA GLU A 18 -38.10 24.33 41.09
C GLU A 18 -38.05 23.14 42.06
N GLY A 19 -37.06 23.13 42.93
CA GLY A 19 -36.83 22.10 43.93
C GLY A 19 -36.64 20.72 43.31
N LYS A 20 -37.37 19.71 43.82
CA LYS A 20 -37.31 18.35 43.36
C LYS A 20 -37.77 18.13 41.91
N ASN A 21 -38.45 19.13 41.33
CA ASN A 21 -38.98 19.06 39.98
C ASN A 21 -37.95 19.56 38.94
N LEU A 22 -36.76 20.02 39.36
CA LEU A 22 -35.69 20.49 38.49
C LEU A 22 -34.40 19.72 38.74
N ILE A 23 -33.96 18.98 37.74
CA ILE A 23 -32.69 18.24 37.74
C ILE A 23 -31.77 18.87 36.71
N ALA A 24 -30.69 19.52 37.19
CA ALA A 24 -29.68 20.15 36.32
C ALA A 24 -28.48 19.18 36.16
N MET A 25 -28.35 18.54 34.99
CA MET A 25 -27.28 17.61 34.69
C MET A 25 -26.90 17.69 33.21
N GLN A 26 -25.60 17.49 32.91
CA GLN A 26 -25.09 17.47 31.55
C GLN A 26 -24.97 16.04 31.05
N GLY A 27 -25.60 15.73 29.90
CA GLY A 27 -25.50 14.45 29.17
C GLY A 27 -24.43 14.45 28.08
N PRO A 28 -24.38 13.40 27.26
CA PRO A 28 -25.34 12.29 27.16
C PRO A 28 -25.26 11.30 28.33
N PHE A 29 -26.33 10.54 28.58
CA PHE A 29 -26.41 9.58 29.67
C PHE A 29 -26.64 8.18 29.13
N SER A 30 -26.09 7.16 29.80
CA SER A 30 -26.33 5.76 29.47
C SER A 30 -27.80 5.37 29.65
N LYS A 31 -28.17 4.26 29.03
CA LYS A 31 -29.50 3.68 29.20
C LYS A 31 -29.84 3.39 30.68
N GLU A 32 -28.89 2.84 31.43
CA GLU A 32 -29.02 2.50 32.84
C GLU A 32 -29.33 3.71 33.71
N LEU A 33 -28.61 4.83 33.51
CA LEU A 33 -28.85 6.06 34.26
C LEU A 33 -30.18 6.69 33.89
N ASN A 34 -30.55 6.69 32.60
CA ASN A 34 -31.87 7.14 32.17
C ASN A 34 -32.98 6.29 32.80
N ALA A 35 -32.86 4.95 32.82
CA ALA A 35 -33.83 4.04 33.42
C ALA A 35 -33.93 4.23 34.94
N ALA A 36 -32.79 4.39 35.63
CA ALA A 36 -32.77 4.65 37.08
C ALA A 36 -33.53 5.93 37.44
N MET A 37 -33.33 7.02 36.66
CA MET A 37 -34.06 8.26 36.87
C MET A 37 -35.56 8.10 36.60
N LEU A 38 -35.96 7.41 35.53
CA LEU A 38 -37.39 7.17 35.23
C LEU A 38 -38.11 6.40 36.35
N ARG A 39 -37.45 5.38 36.93
CA ARG A 39 -37.96 4.60 38.04
C ARG A 39 -38.00 5.46 39.33
N GLN A 40 -36.93 6.20 39.65
CA GLN A 40 -36.82 7.00 40.87
C GLN A 40 -37.92 8.06 40.98
N TYR A 41 -38.34 8.65 39.86
CA TYR A 41 -39.37 9.68 39.82
C TYR A 41 -40.72 9.19 39.35
N ASP A 42 -40.93 7.89 39.25
CA ASP A 42 -42.15 7.26 38.78
C ASP A 42 -42.71 7.91 37.51
N CYS A 43 -41.84 8.05 36.51
CA CYS A 43 -42.15 8.75 35.29
C CYS A 43 -43.04 7.94 34.36
N ARG A 44 -44.29 8.38 34.16
CA ARG A 44 -45.23 7.77 33.21
C ARG A 44 -44.93 8.17 31.74
N TYR A 45 -44.40 9.37 31.53
CA TYR A 45 -44.08 9.91 30.22
C TYR A 45 -42.63 10.41 30.15
N LEU A 46 -41.94 10.16 29.03
CA LEU A 46 -40.64 10.74 28.73
C LEU A 46 -40.77 11.67 27.51
N VAL A 47 -40.81 12.99 27.75
CA VAL A 47 -40.80 13.96 26.66
C VAL A 47 -39.36 14.23 26.27
N THR A 48 -39.00 13.96 24.99
CA THR A 48 -37.66 14.20 24.46
C THR A 48 -37.71 14.67 23.03
N LYS A 49 -36.71 15.45 22.61
CA LYS A 49 -36.54 15.80 21.21
C LYS A 49 -35.72 14.73 20.47
N ASP A 50 -35.96 14.57 19.17
CA ASP A 50 -35.09 13.78 18.29
C ASP A 50 -33.75 14.48 18.13
N SER A 51 -32.77 14.10 18.95
CA SER A 51 -31.43 14.71 19.00
C SER A 51 -30.36 13.84 18.35
N GLY A 52 -30.71 12.71 17.72
CA GLY A 52 -29.80 11.75 17.11
C GLY A 52 -28.85 11.07 18.13
N LYS A 53 -27.84 10.35 17.60
CA LYS A 53 -26.87 9.59 18.44
C LYS A 53 -26.09 10.48 19.40
N ALA A 54 -25.59 11.63 18.96
CA ALA A 54 -24.82 12.55 19.81
C ALA A 54 -25.63 13.11 21.00
N GLY A 55 -26.96 13.11 20.92
CA GLY A 55 -27.85 13.58 22.01
C GLY A 55 -28.35 12.47 22.93
N GLY A 56 -27.89 11.21 22.77
CA GLY A 56 -28.32 10.08 23.56
C GLY A 56 -29.81 9.75 23.37
N PHE A 57 -30.33 9.89 22.15
CA PHE A 57 -31.74 9.66 21.85
C PHE A 57 -32.12 8.18 21.99
N GLU A 58 -31.32 7.27 21.44
CA GLU A 58 -31.56 5.82 21.48
C GLU A 58 -31.59 5.30 22.93
N GLU A 59 -30.63 5.72 23.75
CA GLU A 59 -30.52 5.32 25.16
C GLU A 59 -31.75 5.79 25.98
N LYS A 60 -32.29 6.97 25.65
CA LYS A 60 -33.52 7.47 26.30
C LYS A 60 -34.75 6.66 25.93
N ILE A 61 -34.91 6.29 24.65
CA ILE A 61 -36.04 5.50 24.18
C ILE A 61 -35.98 4.09 24.73
N GLN A 62 -34.82 3.44 24.72
CA GLN A 62 -34.61 2.11 25.31
C GLN A 62 -34.90 2.11 26.78
N ALA A 63 -34.43 3.13 27.52
CA ALA A 63 -34.74 3.28 28.96
C ALA A 63 -36.23 3.46 29.24
N ALA A 64 -36.94 4.26 28.44
CA ALA A 64 -38.36 4.48 28.56
C ALA A 64 -39.15 3.16 28.34
N THR A 65 -38.79 2.43 27.27
CA THR A 65 -39.41 1.11 26.96
C THR A 65 -39.21 0.10 28.10
N GLU A 66 -37.97 0.03 28.62
CA GLU A 66 -37.66 -0.89 29.75
C GLU A 66 -38.43 -0.57 31.02
N CYS A 67 -38.67 0.71 31.29
CA CYS A 67 -39.38 1.19 32.49
C CYS A 67 -40.91 1.26 32.31
N GLY A 68 -41.44 0.94 31.13
CA GLY A 68 -42.87 1.09 30.81
C GLY A 68 -43.32 2.56 30.68
N ALA A 69 -42.40 3.50 30.54
CA ALA A 69 -42.72 4.89 30.32
C ALA A 69 -43.04 5.15 28.84
N ILE A 70 -44.02 6.00 28.56
CA ILE A 70 -44.44 6.32 27.18
C ILE A 70 -43.53 7.44 26.65
N PRO A 71 -42.73 7.20 25.58
CA PRO A 71 -41.94 8.24 24.98
C PRO A 71 -42.80 9.17 24.14
N VAL A 72 -42.71 10.47 24.41
CA VAL A 72 -43.29 11.55 23.58
C VAL A 72 -42.18 12.26 22.88
N ILE A 73 -42.05 12.01 21.55
CA ILE A 73 -40.95 12.52 20.75
C ILE A 73 -41.37 13.84 20.11
N ILE A 74 -40.62 14.92 20.38
CA ILE A 74 -40.75 16.19 19.67
C ILE A 74 -39.83 16.09 18.43
N GLY A 75 -40.45 15.96 17.26
CA GLY A 75 -39.73 15.97 15.97
C GLY A 75 -39.11 17.34 15.66
N ARG A 76 -38.24 17.36 14.69
CA ARG A 76 -37.65 18.62 14.20
C ARG A 76 -38.72 19.40 13.45
N PRO A 77 -38.94 20.68 13.79
CA PRO A 77 -39.99 21.51 13.15
C PRO A 77 -39.72 21.82 11.67
N VAL A 78 -38.46 21.74 11.27
CA VAL A 78 -38.00 21.94 9.89
C VAL A 78 -37.05 20.83 9.51
N GLN A 79 -37.33 20.15 8.40
CA GLN A 79 -36.36 19.30 7.73
C GLN A 79 -35.47 20.20 6.88
N GLU A 80 -34.35 20.64 7.41
CA GLU A 80 -33.35 21.33 6.62
C GLU A 80 -32.74 20.35 5.60
N LYS A 81 -32.83 20.71 4.33
CA LYS A 81 -32.10 20.03 3.26
C LYS A 81 -30.64 20.50 3.31
N GLY A 82 -29.87 19.94 4.22
CA GLY A 82 -28.42 20.14 4.26
C GLY A 82 -27.72 19.23 3.24
N ILE A 83 -26.51 19.59 2.88
CA ILE A 83 -25.58 18.76 2.13
C ILE A 83 -24.55 18.18 3.10
N SER A 84 -23.94 17.05 2.75
CA SER A 84 -22.86 16.46 3.52
C SER A 84 -21.60 17.35 3.46
N VAL A 85 -20.71 17.24 4.45
CA VAL A 85 -19.41 17.94 4.46
C VAL A 85 -18.62 17.62 3.19
N LYS A 86 -18.63 16.37 2.74
CA LYS A 86 -17.99 15.92 1.50
C LYS A 86 -18.56 16.65 0.27
N GLU A 87 -19.86 16.76 0.19
CA GLU A 87 -20.55 17.47 -0.89
C GLU A 87 -20.29 18.98 -0.85
N CYS A 88 -20.24 19.57 0.35
CA CYS A 88 -19.86 20.96 0.56
C CYS A 88 -18.43 21.22 0.07
N LYS A 89 -17.46 20.38 0.44
CA LYS A 89 -16.05 20.47 0.01
C LYS A 89 -15.93 20.38 -1.54
N ARG A 90 -16.77 19.60 -2.21
CA ARG A 90 -16.80 19.52 -3.68
C ARG A 90 -17.36 20.77 -4.33
N MET A 91 -18.44 21.33 -3.76
CA MET A 91 -19.13 22.50 -4.33
C MET A 91 -18.39 23.83 -4.14
N LEU A 92 -17.68 24.00 -3.01
CA LEU A 92 -17.01 25.27 -2.70
C LEU A 92 -15.94 25.66 -3.73
N PRO A 93 -15.03 24.78 -4.16
CA PRO A 93 -14.04 25.07 -5.19
C PRO A 93 -14.67 25.51 -6.51
N GLU A 94 -15.70 24.80 -6.96
CA GLU A 94 -16.42 25.11 -8.19
C GLU A 94 -17.12 26.48 -8.07
N LYS A 95 -17.81 26.76 -6.97
CA LYS A 95 -18.55 27.99 -6.75
C LYS A 95 -17.68 29.22 -6.61
N PHE A 96 -16.49 29.09 -5.99
CA PHE A 96 -15.60 30.22 -5.69
C PHE A 96 -14.34 30.26 -6.56
N GLY A 97 -14.19 29.36 -7.53
CA GLY A 97 -13.13 29.38 -8.54
C GLY A 97 -11.71 29.12 -7.97
N PHE A 98 -11.58 28.39 -6.89
CA PHE A 98 -10.28 27.96 -6.38
C PHE A 98 -10.09 26.45 -6.60
N GLN A 99 -8.83 26.00 -6.66
CA GLN A 99 -8.52 24.58 -6.73
C GLN A 99 -7.78 24.16 -5.45
N PRO A 100 -8.41 23.36 -4.57
CA PRO A 100 -7.72 22.82 -3.42
C PRO A 100 -6.59 21.89 -3.90
N THR A 101 -5.44 21.99 -3.25
CA THR A 101 -4.32 21.08 -3.49
C THR A 101 -4.34 20.02 -2.41
N PRO A 102 -4.69 18.78 -2.69
CA PRO A 102 -4.67 17.72 -1.69
C PRO A 102 -3.22 17.42 -1.27
N HIS A 103 -3.04 17.02 -0.04
CA HIS A 103 -1.78 16.43 0.41
C HIS A 103 -1.72 14.98 -0.09
N VAL A 104 -0.87 14.74 -1.07
CA VAL A 104 -0.70 13.42 -1.69
C VAL A 104 0.55 12.75 -1.12
N VAL A 105 0.40 11.50 -0.70
CA VAL A 105 1.48 10.66 -0.18
C VAL A 105 1.67 9.44 -1.09
N LEU A 106 2.87 9.23 -1.59
CA LEU A 106 3.30 7.98 -2.21
C LEU A 106 3.85 7.08 -1.11
N LEU A 107 3.12 6.05 -0.75
CA LEU A 107 3.45 5.16 0.36
C LEU A 107 3.94 3.80 -0.12
N GLY A 108 5.18 3.44 0.24
CA GLY A 108 5.64 2.06 0.19
C GLY A 108 5.01 1.25 1.33
N ILE A 109 4.14 0.31 0.98
CA ILE A 109 3.39 -0.47 1.98
C ILE A 109 4.12 -1.74 2.46
N GLY A 110 5.38 -1.91 2.08
CA GLY A 110 6.09 -3.15 2.36
C GLY A 110 5.55 -4.32 1.52
N MET A 111 5.62 -5.51 2.07
CA MET A 111 5.22 -6.73 1.34
C MET A 111 3.71 -6.97 1.33
N GLY A 112 2.92 -6.24 2.12
CA GLY A 112 1.47 -6.33 2.15
C GLY A 112 0.88 -6.73 3.50
N SER A 113 1.69 -7.16 4.48
CA SER A 113 1.25 -7.32 5.86
C SER A 113 1.41 -6.01 6.65
N LYS A 114 0.58 -5.83 7.68
CA LYS A 114 0.70 -4.69 8.61
C LYS A 114 2.04 -4.63 9.34
N GLU A 115 2.68 -5.77 9.54
CA GLU A 115 3.98 -5.88 10.19
C GLU A 115 5.14 -5.30 9.36
N THR A 116 4.95 -5.19 8.04
CA THR A 116 5.92 -4.59 7.11
C THR A 116 5.65 -3.14 6.78
N LEU A 117 4.55 -2.58 7.29
CA LEU A 117 4.22 -1.17 7.17
C LEU A 117 5.03 -0.36 8.20
N THR A 118 5.62 0.74 7.78
CA THR A 118 6.33 1.64 8.71
C THR A 118 5.33 2.38 9.61
N ILE A 119 5.78 2.81 10.80
CA ILE A 119 4.94 3.62 11.71
C ILE A 119 4.42 4.86 10.98
N GLN A 120 5.30 5.60 10.28
CA GLN A 120 4.94 6.77 9.50
C GLN A 120 3.91 6.43 8.40
N GLY A 121 4.06 5.27 7.75
CA GLY A 121 3.11 4.79 6.75
C GLY A 121 1.74 4.49 7.35
N ASN A 122 1.69 3.88 8.53
CA ASN A 122 0.44 3.62 9.24
C ASN A 122 -0.27 4.92 9.63
N GLU A 123 0.47 5.91 10.18
CA GLU A 123 -0.07 7.22 10.50
C GLU A 123 -0.64 7.96 9.28
N ALA A 124 0.05 7.86 8.12
CA ALA A 124 -0.45 8.43 6.87
C ALA A 124 -1.76 7.77 6.41
N VAL A 125 -1.85 6.43 6.52
CA VAL A 125 -3.07 5.68 6.20
C VAL A 125 -4.22 6.07 7.14
N GLU A 126 -3.99 6.14 8.46
CA GLU A 126 -5.02 6.51 9.43
C GLU A 126 -5.60 7.92 9.19
N GLN A 127 -4.80 8.82 8.66
CA GLN A 127 -5.20 10.20 8.38
C GLN A 127 -5.77 10.40 6.98
N ALA A 128 -5.73 9.40 6.11
CA ALA A 128 -6.15 9.52 4.73
C ALA A 128 -7.67 9.55 4.58
N ASP A 129 -8.17 10.42 3.71
CA ASP A 129 -9.58 10.45 3.27
C ASP A 129 -9.79 9.44 2.12
N LEU A 130 -8.74 9.23 1.31
CA LEU A 130 -8.77 8.39 0.11
C LEU A 130 -7.51 7.53 0.03
N ILE A 131 -7.70 6.24 -0.19
CA ILE A 131 -6.63 5.29 -0.52
C ILE A 131 -6.71 4.95 -2.02
N ILE A 132 -5.60 5.08 -2.73
CA ILE A 132 -5.49 4.72 -4.14
C ILE A 132 -4.44 3.62 -4.31
N GLY A 133 -4.68 2.68 -5.21
CA GLY A 133 -3.69 1.65 -5.56
C GLY A 133 -4.29 0.50 -6.33
N ALA A 134 -3.45 -0.40 -6.83
CA ALA A 134 -3.95 -1.69 -7.31
C ALA A 134 -4.69 -2.41 -6.18
N ARG A 135 -5.74 -3.17 -6.50
CA ARG A 135 -6.65 -3.78 -5.51
C ARG A 135 -5.90 -4.39 -4.33
N ARG A 136 -4.93 -5.27 -4.60
CA ARG A 136 -4.14 -5.92 -3.54
C ARG A 136 -3.43 -4.93 -2.61
N MET A 137 -2.91 -3.81 -3.13
CA MET A 137 -2.20 -2.79 -2.33
C MET A 137 -3.17 -1.97 -1.49
N ALA A 138 -4.25 -1.50 -2.11
CA ALA A 138 -5.24 -0.69 -1.42
C ALA A 138 -5.97 -1.50 -0.34
N ASP A 139 -6.39 -2.74 -0.64
CA ASP A 139 -7.07 -3.61 0.32
C ASP A 139 -6.17 -3.99 1.52
N ALA A 140 -4.83 -4.04 1.32
CA ALA A 140 -3.89 -4.35 2.40
C ALA A 140 -3.79 -3.27 3.47
N VAL A 141 -4.09 -2.01 3.15
CA VAL A 141 -3.89 -0.89 4.07
C VAL A 141 -5.16 -0.11 4.40
N ALA A 142 -6.18 -0.12 3.54
CA ALA A 142 -7.41 0.66 3.74
C ALA A 142 -8.12 0.26 5.04
N LEU A 143 -8.60 1.28 5.77
CA LEU A 143 -9.35 1.12 7.00
C LEU A 143 -10.86 1.23 6.76
N PRO A 144 -11.68 0.62 7.62
CA PRO A 144 -13.14 0.72 7.51
C PRO A 144 -13.60 2.18 7.49
N GLY A 145 -14.39 2.55 6.47
CA GLY A 145 -14.95 3.87 6.33
C GLY A 145 -14.12 4.86 5.50
N GLN A 146 -12.94 4.47 5.04
CA GLN A 146 -12.17 5.24 4.06
C GLN A 146 -12.67 5.00 2.64
N ASP A 147 -12.60 6.01 1.79
CA ASP A 147 -12.84 5.84 0.36
C ASP A 147 -11.64 5.15 -0.31
N VAL A 148 -11.92 4.27 -1.27
CA VAL A 148 -10.89 3.51 -2.00
C VAL A 148 -11.10 3.65 -3.49
N PHE A 149 -10.03 3.98 -4.22
CA PHE A 149 -10.02 3.99 -5.68
C PHE A 149 -8.98 2.99 -6.21
N TYR A 150 -9.46 1.95 -6.90
CA TYR A 150 -8.61 0.92 -7.46
C TYR A 150 -8.05 1.32 -8.81
N GLU A 151 -6.84 1.85 -8.82
CA GLU A 151 -6.14 2.24 -10.06
C GLU A 151 -4.62 2.17 -9.84
N TYR A 152 -3.86 1.86 -10.91
CA TYR A 152 -2.39 1.81 -10.91
C TYR A 152 -1.77 2.67 -12.02
N ARG A 153 -2.56 3.16 -12.97
CA ARG A 153 -2.09 4.00 -14.07
C ARG A 153 -1.94 5.44 -13.59
N SER A 154 -0.72 5.95 -13.68
CA SER A 154 -0.36 7.26 -13.12
C SER A 154 -1.21 8.42 -13.64
N ALA A 155 -1.54 8.42 -14.94
CA ALA A 155 -2.36 9.48 -15.55
C ALA A 155 -3.79 9.49 -15.00
N GLU A 156 -4.40 8.31 -14.89
CA GLU A 156 -5.76 8.13 -14.37
C GLU A 156 -5.86 8.53 -12.90
N ILE A 157 -4.84 8.18 -12.10
CA ILE A 157 -4.74 8.57 -10.69
C ILE A 157 -4.69 10.10 -10.56
N ALA A 158 -3.79 10.74 -11.31
CA ALA A 158 -3.65 12.21 -11.28
C ALA A 158 -4.95 12.92 -11.73
N GLU A 159 -5.61 12.40 -12.77
CA GLU A 159 -6.88 12.93 -13.24
C GLU A 159 -8.01 12.75 -12.20
N TYR A 160 -8.05 11.57 -11.54
CA TYR A 160 -9.03 11.30 -10.49
C TYR A 160 -8.88 12.26 -9.33
N ILE A 161 -7.66 12.44 -8.81
CA ILE A 161 -7.37 13.38 -7.72
C ILE A 161 -7.82 14.81 -8.09
N LYS A 162 -7.57 15.23 -9.32
CA LYS A 162 -7.93 16.56 -9.83
C LYS A 162 -9.45 16.78 -9.91
N LYS A 163 -10.22 15.70 -10.22
CA LYS A 163 -11.68 15.73 -10.31
C LYS A 163 -12.39 15.62 -8.97
N HIS A 164 -11.66 15.25 -7.91
CA HIS A 164 -12.20 14.99 -6.59
C HIS A 164 -11.59 15.91 -5.51
N PRO A 165 -11.88 17.23 -5.56
CA PRO A 165 -11.32 18.22 -4.65
C PRO A 165 -11.82 18.11 -3.20
N GLU A 166 -12.77 17.21 -2.94
CA GLU A 166 -13.28 16.90 -1.61
C GLU A 166 -12.30 16.15 -0.73
N TYR A 167 -11.27 15.51 -1.31
CA TYR A 167 -10.24 14.80 -0.56
C TYR A 167 -9.09 15.75 -0.20
N GLU A 168 -8.76 15.84 1.07
CA GLU A 168 -7.66 16.65 1.59
C GLU A 168 -6.37 15.83 1.70
N LYS A 169 -6.48 14.56 2.11
CA LYS A 169 -5.36 13.65 2.31
C LYS A 169 -5.53 12.38 1.48
N VAL A 170 -4.66 12.19 0.52
CA VAL A 170 -4.68 11.05 -0.42
C VAL A 170 -3.43 10.22 -0.25
N VAL A 171 -3.58 8.93 0.02
CA VAL A 171 -2.47 7.98 0.06
C VAL A 171 -2.51 7.09 -1.18
N ILE A 172 -1.41 7.05 -1.93
CA ILE A 172 -1.22 6.14 -3.06
C ILE A 172 -0.33 4.98 -2.60
N ALA A 173 -0.93 3.80 -2.45
CA ALA A 173 -0.28 2.60 -1.94
C ALA A 173 0.51 1.87 -3.04
N LEU A 174 1.81 1.71 -2.82
CA LEU A 174 2.75 1.06 -3.72
C LEU A 174 3.36 -0.18 -3.04
N SER A 175 3.54 -1.27 -3.77
CA SER A 175 4.15 -2.49 -3.24
C SER A 175 5.62 -2.27 -2.90
N GLY A 176 6.07 -2.82 -1.78
CA GLY A 176 7.44 -2.75 -1.34
C GLY A 176 7.87 -1.35 -0.90
N ASP A 177 8.99 -0.91 -1.42
CA ASP A 177 9.52 0.45 -1.27
C ASP A 177 9.25 1.29 -2.51
N VAL A 178 9.01 2.58 -2.30
CA VAL A 178 8.70 3.55 -3.37
C VAL A 178 9.81 3.63 -4.41
N GLY A 179 11.07 3.50 -4.01
CA GLY A 179 12.25 3.56 -4.88
C GLY A 179 12.61 2.23 -5.56
N PHE A 180 11.95 1.11 -5.19
CA PHE A 180 12.37 -0.22 -5.61
C PHE A 180 11.41 -0.84 -6.65
N TYR A 181 11.69 -0.63 -7.93
CA TYR A 181 10.90 -1.15 -9.06
C TYR A 181 9.39 -0.83 -8.98
N SER A 182 9.03 0.27 -8.35
CA SER A 182 7.65 0.73 -8.20
C SER A 182 7.18 1.63 -9.33
N GLY A 183 5.88 1.94 -9.37
CA GLY A 183 5.29 2.93 -10.27
C GLY A 183 5.54 4.40 -9.90
N ALA A 184 6.27 4.68 -8.82
CA ALA A 184 6.42 6.01 -8.25
C ALA A 184 6.97 7.07 -9.21
N LYS A 185 7.94 6.70 -10.06
CA LYS A 185 8.52 7.63 -11.06
C LYS A 185 7.46 8.18 -12.02
N GLY A 186 6.54 7.34 -12.46
CA GLY A 186 5.42 7.75 -13.31
C GLY A 186 4.42 8.65 -12.57
N LEU A 187 4.12 8.30 -11.32
CA LEU A 187 3.22 9.05 -10.44
C LEU A 187 3.79 10.43 -10.12
N LEU A 188 5.05 10.54 -9.72
CA LEU A 188 5.71 11.83 -9.46
C LEU A 188 5.66 12.74 -10.68
N LYS A 189 5.89 12.18 -11.89
CA LYS A 189 5.77 12.95 -13.12
C LYS A 189 4.31 13.41 -13.38
N ALA A 190 3.33 12.54 -13.15
CA ALA A 190 1.92 12.87 -13.38
C ALA A 190 1.35 13.85 -12.34
N LEU A 191 1.97 13.94 -11.16
CA LEU A 191 1.62 14.84 -10.06
C LEU A 191 2.51 16.09 -10.03
N ASP A 192 3.30 16.36 -11.06
CA ASP A 192 4.22 17.50 -11.15
C ASP A 192 5.20 17.61 -9.96
N GLY A 193 5.57 16.46 -9.37
CA GLY A 193 6.41 16.39 -8.18
C GLY A 193 5.71 16.71 -6.85
N ASN A 194 4.43 17.02 -6.86
CA ASN A 194 3.66 17.40 -5.67
C ASN A 194 3.16 16.18 -4.90
N ALA A 195 4.08 15.43 -4.30
CA ALA A 195 3.74 14.32 -3.41
C ALA A 195 4.83 14.13 -2.36
N GLU A 196 4.41 13.85 -1.12
CA GLU A 196 5.29 13.35 -0.07
C GLU A 196 5.63 11.89 -0.36
N ILE A 197 6.85 11.46 -0.03
CA ILE A 197 7.30 10.09 -0.21
C ILE A 197 7.56 9.47 1.16
N ILE A 198 6.86 8.37 1.45
CA ILE A 198 7.10 7.55 2.63
C ILE A 198 7.64 6.20 2.16
N CYS A 199 8.85 5.86 2.62
CA CYS A 199 9.50 4.59 2.26
C CYS A 199 8.76 3.38 2.85
N GLY A 200 8.95 2.23 2.22
CA GLY A 200 8.49 0.94 2.71
C GLY A 200 9.62 -0.09 2.74
N ILE A 201 9.37 -1.26 3.29
CA ILE A 201 10.31 -2.37 3.27
C ILE A 201 10.26 -3.03 1.88
N SER A 202 11.36 -3.00 1.13
CA SER A 202 11.43 -3.65 -0.18
C SER A 202 11.56 -5.17 -0.07
N SER A 203 11.15 -5.89 -1.12
CA SER A 203 11.27 -7.36 -1.15
C SER A 203 12.70 -7.85 -1.00
N VAL A 204 13.70 -7.12 -1.48
CA VAL A 204 15.10 -7.50 -1.30
C VAL A 204 15.50 -7.45 0.16
N VAL A 205 15.16 -6.37 0.87
CA VAL A 205 15.48 -6.22 2.31
C VAL A 205 14.80 -7.31 3.13
N TYR A 206 13.50 -7.50 2.91
CA TYR A 206 12.72 -8.49 3.64
C TYR A 206 13.24 -9.91 3.39
N PHE A 207 13.34 -10.31 2.12
CA PHE A 207 13.72 -11.66 1.73
C PHE A 207 15.14 -12.02 2.15
N MET A 208 16.11 -11.12 1.89
CA MET A 208 17.51 -11.38 2.23
C MET A 208 17.72 -11.49 3.73
N SER A 209 16.97 -10.73 4.55
CA SER A 209 17.00 -10.88 6.01
C SER A 209 16.46 -12.23 6.45
N LYS A 210 15.41 -12.75 5.82
CA LYS A 210 14.81 -14.07 6.13
C LYS A 210 15.76 -15.22 5.83
N ILE A 211 16.55 -15.11 4.76
CA ILE A 211 17.53 -16.15 4.38
C ILE A 211 18.92 -15.93 5.02
N GLY A 212 19.10 -14.88 5.80
CA GLY A 212 20.35 -14.59 6.51
C GLY A 212 21.52 -14.19 5.60
N LEU A 213 21.25 -13.62 4.43
CA LEU A 213 22.25 -13.15 3.49
C LEU A 213 22.28 -11.62 3.38
N SER A 214 23.48 -11.06 3.27
CA SER A 214 23.67 -9.65 2.93
C SER A 214 23.24 -9.38 1.47
N TRP A 215 22.69 -8.21 1.20
CA TRP A 215 22.26 -7.80 -0.14
C TRP A 215 23.11 -6.67 -0.75
N ASP A 216 24.02 -6.09 0.02
CA ASP A 216 24.89 -4.99 -0.42
C ASP A 216 25.84 -5.36 -1.57
N ASP A 217 26.25 -6.62 -1.64
CA ASP A 217 27.08 -7.19 -2.70
C ASP A 217 26.27 -7.97 -3.76
N ALA A 218 24.94 -7.96 -3.67
CA ALA A 218 24.10 -8.67 -4.62
C ALA A 218 23.83 -7.83 -5.89
N LYS A 219 23.88 -8.50 -7.06
CA LYS A 219 23.32 -7.89 -8.28
C LYS A 219 21.80 -7.95 -8.21
N ILE A 220 21.16 -6.80 -8.13
CA ILE A 220 19.70 -6.67 -7.98
C ILE A 220 19.08 -6.36 -9.33
N VAL A 221 18.06 -7.15 -9.71
CA VAL A 221 17.35 -6.98 -11.00
C VAL A 221 15.86 -7.30 -10.86
N SER A 222 15.08 -6.87 -11.84
CA SER A 222 13.67 -7.26 -11.97
C SER A 222 13.43 -7.87 -13.34
N ALA A 223 12.94 -9.09 -13.36
CA ALA A 223 12.43 -9.77 -14.54
C ALA A 223 10.90 -9.62 -14.70
N HIS A 224 10.25 -8.93 -13.75
CA HIS A 224 8.82 -8.65 -13.81
C HIS A 224 8.52 -7.62 -14.91
N GLY A 225 7.86 -8.06 -15.99
CA GLY A 225 7.48 -7.20 -17.12
C GLY A 225 8.67 -6.63 -17.92
N ARG A 226 9.87 -7.20 -17.77
CA ARG A 226 11.10 -6.75 -18.46
C ARG A 226 11.90 -7.93 -18.97
N VAL A 227 12.57 -7.72 -20.10
CA VAL A 227 13.55 -8.70 -20.61
C VAL A 227 14.83 -8.57 -19.78
N CYS A 228 15.23 -9.65 -19.12
CA CYS A 228 16.44 -9.71 -18.32
C CYS A 228 17.14 -11.07 -18.56
N ASN A 229 18.44 -11.03 -18.89
CA ASN A 229 19.23 -12.25 -19.05
C ASN A 229 19.81 -12.69 -17.69
N LEU A 230 18.95 -13.31 -16.87
CA LEU A 230 19.34 -13.80 -15.54
C LEU A 230 20.47 -14.85 -15.61
N VAL A 231 20.52 -15.69 -16.63
CA VAL A 231 21.56 -16.70 -16.80
C VAL A 231 22.94 -16.06 -16.91
N SER A 232 23.07 -15.01 -17.73
CA SER A 232 24.34 -14.27 -17.86
C SER A 232 24.73 -13.59 -16.57
N LEU A 233 23.77 -12.98 -15.87
CA LEU A 233 24.04 -12.32 -14.59
C LEU A 233 24.49 -13.32 -13.52
N ILE A 234 23.84 -14.48 -13.40
CA ILE A 234 24.20 -15.53 -12.43
C ILE A 234 25.56 -16.16 -12.78
N ARG A 235 25.89 -16.25 -14.07
CA ARG A 235 27.20 -16.72 -14.49
C ARG A 235 28.35 -15.83 -14.05
N THR A 236 28.12 -14.53 -13.97
CA THR A 236 29.15 -13.50 -13.74
C THR A 236 29.14 -12.87 -12.36
N ASN A 237 28.07 -13.10 -11.57
CA ASN A 237 27.94 -12.58 -10.21
C ASN A 237 27.63 -13.70 -9.24
N GLN A 238 28.34 -13.72 -8.12
CA GLN A 238 28.18 -14.74 -7.07
C GLN A 238 26.78 -14.71 -6.45
N LYS A 239 26.20 -13.53 -6.32
CA LYS A 239 24.89 -13.32 -5.71
C LYS A 239 24.01 -12.47 -6.62
N VAL A 240 22.87 -12.99 -7.02
CA VAL A 240 21.89 -12.27 -7.86
C VAL A 240 20.52 -12.34 -7.23
N PHE A 241 19.97 -11.21 -6.83
CA PHE A 241 18.57 -11.11 -6.43
C PHE A 241 17.72 -10.71 -7.64
N ALA A 242 16.60 -11.43 -7.85
CA ALA A 242 15.67 -11.10 -8.93
C ALA A 242 14.20 -11.16 -8.47
N ILE A 243 13.40 -10.15 -8.89
CA ILE A 243 11.95 -10.22 -8.82
C ILE A 243 11.47 -10.98 -10.05
N LEU A 244 10.70 -12.05 -9.86
CA LEU A 244 10.02 -12.78 -10.91
C LEU A 244 8.59 -12.23 -11.08
N GLY A 245 7.86 -12.70 -12.08
CA GLY A 245 6.53 -12.10 -12.35
C GLY A 245 5.50 -13.13 -12.84
N THR A 246 5.91 -14.41 -12.88
CA THR A 246 5.05 -15.50 -13.37
C THR A 246 5.21 -16.72 -12.47
N SER A 247 4.16 -17.52 -12.38
CA SER A 247 4.15 -18.76 -11.57
C SER A 247 5.13 -19.83 -12.04
N ASP A 248 5.56 -19.79 -13.29
CA ASP A 248 6.56 -20.65 -13.90
C ASP A 248 7.97 -20.03 -13.94
N GLY A 249 8.11 -18.80 -13.44
CA GLY A 249 9.36 -18.03 -13.51
C GLY A 249 10.55 -18.74 -12.89
N THR A 250 10.36 -19.36 -11.72
CA THR A 250 11.38 -20.13 -11.02
C THR A 250 11.79 -21.36 -11.83
N ALA A 251 10.84 -22.14 -12.31
CA ALA A 251 11.11 -23.34 -13.12
C ALA A 251 11.81 -23.00 -14.45
N HIS A 252 11.36 -21.96 -15.12
CA HIS A 252 11.96 -21.50 -16.37
C HIS A 252 13.42 -21.05 -16.19
N LEU A 253 13.72 -20.33 -15.10
CA LEU A 253 15.09 -19.97 -14.75
C LEU A 253 15.92 -21.21 -14.43
N ALA A 254 15.39 -22.11 -13.61
CA ALA A 254 16.02 -23.36 -13.20
C ALA A 254 16.38 -24.24 -14.39
N GLN A 255 15.44 -24.39 -15.34
CA GLN A 255 15.66 -25.13 -16.59
C GLN A 255 16.79 -24.50 -17.41
N LYS A 256 16.76 -23.19 -17.61
CA LYS A 256 17.83 -22.51 -18.34
C LYS A 256 19.18 -22.64 -17.66
N LEU A 257 19.27 -22.50 -16.34
CA LEU A 257 20.53 -22.70 -15.63
C LEU A 257 21.06 -24.10 -15.83
N THR A 258 20.20 -25.11 -15.77
CA THR A 258 20.56 -26.52 -16.00
C THR A 258 21.05 -26.75 -17.45
N ASP A 259 20.35 -26.23 -18.43
CA ASP A 259 20.70 -26.33 -19.87
C ASP A 259 22.08 -25.69 -20.17
N TYR A 260 22.43 -24.64 -19.42
CA TYR A 260 23.73 -23.95 -19.54
C TYR A 260 24.81 -24.49 -18.60
N GLY A 261 24.62 -25.68 -17.99
CA GLY A 261 25.60 -26.33 -17.12
C GLY A 261 25.78 -25.71 -15.76
N MET A 262 24.77 -24.96 -15.28
CA MET A 262 24.72 -24.28 -13.95
C MET A 262 23.62 -24.87 -13.06
N GLY A 263 23.28 -26.14 -13.21
CA GLY A 263 22.23 -26.83 -12.46
C GLY A 263 22.51 -26.93 -10.96
N GLU A 264 23.77 -26.82 -10.53
CA GLU A 264 24.18 -26.87 -9.11
C GLU A 264 24.05 -25.52 -8.39
N VAL A 265 23.75 -24.43 -9.12
CA VAL A 265 23.52 -23.11 -8.52
C VAL A 265 22.38 -23.20 -7.50
N GLN A 266 22.63 -22.68 -6.30
CA GLN A 266 21.61 -22.62 -5.25
C GLN A 266 20.63 -21.49 -5.53
N LEU A 267 19.35 -21.81 -5.57
CA LEU A 267 18.25 -20.87 -5.69
C LEU A 267 17.50 -20.82 -4.36
N TYR A 268 17.67 -19.70 -3.64
CA TYR A 268 16.77 -19.32 -2.55
C TYR A 268 15.52 -18.75 -3.21
N VAL A 269 14.36 -19.27 -2.88
CA VAL A 269 13.08 -18.87 -3.46
C VAL A 269 12.20 -18.31 -2.36
N GLY A 270 11.59 -17.15 -2.58
CA GLY A 270 10.60 -16.55 -1.71
C GLY A 270 9.31 -16.31 -2.47
N GLU A 271 8.20 -16.80 -1.94
CA GLU A 271 6.87 -16.65 -2.52
C GLU A 271 5.92 -16.05 -1.50
N ASN A 272 5.02 -15.19 -1.94
CA ASN A 272 3.99 -14.53 -1.12
C ASN A 272 4.57 -13.94 0.18
N LEU A 273 5.70 -13.25 0.06
CA LEU A 273 6.44 -12.72 1.21
C LEU A 273 5.54 -11.88 2.13
N SER A 274 5.57 -12.18 3.42
CA SER A 274 4.77 -11.60 4.50
C SER A 274 3.27 -11.93 4.51
N TYR A 275 2.76 -12.70 3.57
CA TYR A 275 1.39 -13.20 3.60
C TYR A 275 1.32 -14.50 4.42
N GLU A 276 0.10 -14.93 4.79
CA GLU A 276 -0.13 -16.16 5.57
C GLU A 276 0.41 -17.42 4.89
N ASP A 277 0.48 -17.43 3.56
CA ASP A 277 0.99 -18.49 2.71
C ASP A 277 2.45 -18.27 2.27
N GLU A 278 3.21 -17.45 3.00
CA GLU A 278 4.64 -17.23 2.75
C GLU A 278 5.40 -18.55 2.67
N LYS A 279 6.19 -18.71 1.61
CA LYS A 279 7.11 -19.84 1.44
C LYS A 279 8.51 -19.32 1.18
N ILE A 280 9.47 -19.83 1.95
CA ILE A 280 10.89 -19.53 1.75
C ILE A 280 11.66 -20.86 1.85
N PHE A 281 12.41 -21.18 0.81
CA PHE A 281 13.20 -22.40 0.74
C PHE A 281 14.44 -22.22 -0.14
N VAL A 282 15.37 -23.19 -0.09
CA VAL A 282 16.57 -23.25 -0.95
C VAL A 282 16.68 -24.61 -1.57
N LYS A 283 16.98 -24.65 -2.88
CA LYS A 283 17.26 -25.86 -3.66
C LYS A 283 18.27 -25.57 -4.76
N GLN A 284 18.89 -26.63 -5.31
CA GLN A 284 19.66 -26.50 -6.53
C GLN A 284 18.75 -26.24 -7.75
N ALA A 285 19.25 -25.52 -8.74
CA ALA A 285 18.44 -25.19 -9.92
C ALA A 285 17.91 -26.44 -10.60
N MET A 286 18.73 -27.53 -10.73
CA MET A 286 18.31 -28.78 -11.34
C MET A 286 17.11 -29.44 -10.65
N GLU A 287 16.86 -29.17 -9.39
CA GLU A 287 15.74 -29.73 -8.63
C GLU A 287 14.43 -28.95 -8.80
N LEU A 288 14.50 -27.81 -9.50
CA LEU A 288 13.36 -26.87 -9.63
C LEU A 288 12.85 -26.76 -11.07
N THR A 289 13.31 -27.60 -11.98
CA THR A 289 12.93 -27.54 -13.41
C THR A 289 11.43 -27.72 -13.65
N ASP A 290 10.77 -28.53 -12.83
CA ASP A 290 9.32 -28.78 -12.88
C ASP A 290 8.53 -28.08 -11.78
N TYR A 291 9.17 -27.15 -11.04
CA TYR A 291 8.54 -26.48 -9.93
C TYR A 291 7.40 -25.56 -10.39
N ARG A 292 6.28 -25.65 -9.70
CA ARG A 292 5.13 -24.75 -9.89
C ARG A 292 4.99 -23.87 -8.66
N GLY A 293 5.33 -22.61 -8.82
CA GLY A 293 5.31 -21.61 -7.75
C GLY A 293 4.19 -20.61 -7.90
N ASP A 294 4.31 -19.54 -7.13
CA ASP A 294 3.40 -18.40 -7.14
C ASP A 294 3.95 -17.25 -8.01
N ALA A 295 3.04 -16.45 -8.59
CA ALA A 295 3.44 -15.32 -9.42
C ALA A 295 4.13 -14.19 -8.61
N LEU A 296 3.84 -14.09 -7.29
CA LEU A 296 4.49 -13.18 -6.38
C LEU A 296 5.77 -13.81 -5.83
N SER A 297 6.79 -13.94 -6.66
CA SER A 297 8.02 -14.64 -6.30
C SER A 297 9.26 -13.79 -6.51
N VAL A 298 10.23 -14.02 -5.64
CA VAL A 298 11.59 -13.50 -5.74
C VAL A 298 12.58 -14.65 -5.61
N ILE A 299 13.77 -14.48 -6.17
CA ILE A 299 14.88 -15.42 -5.97
C ILE A 299 16.15 -14.69 -5.54
N CYS A 300 16.99 -15.41 -4.81
CA CYS A 300 18.40 -15.10 -4.70
C CYS A 300 19.20 -16.31 -5.21
N ALA A 301 19.88 -16.14 -6.33
CA ALA A 301 20.77 -17.17 -6.87
C ALA A 301 22.16 -16.98 -6.23
N TRP A 302 22.70 -18.07 -5.69
CA TRP A 302 24.05 -18.15 -5.15
C TRP A 302 24.90 -19.06 -6.04
N ASN A 303 25.88 -18.47 -6.72
CA ASN A 303 26.82 -19.16 -7.59
C ASN A 303 28.26 -18.94 -7.10
N PRO A 304 28.85 -19.86 -6.32
CA PRO A 304 30.21 -19.72 -5.83
C PRO A 304 31.25 -19.74 -6.97
N ASP A 305 30.92 -20.37 -8.10
CA ASP A 305 31.78 -20.50 -9.27
C ASP A 305 31.58 -19.39 -10.30
N ALA A 306 30.98 -18.29 -9.90
CA ALA A 306 30.76 -17.15 -10.78
C ALA A 306 32.08 -16.64 -11.36
N LYS A 307 32.15 -16.58 -12.68
CA LYS A 307 33.35 -16.11 -13.38
C LYS A 307 33.31 -14.59 -13.45
N THR A 308 34.26 -13.96 -12.78
CA THR A 308 34.44 -12.51 -12.90
C THR A 308 34.59 -12.14 -14.36
N ALA A 309 33.81 -11.16 -14.82
CA ALA A 309 33.94 -10.66 -16.18
C ALA A 309 35.35 -10.14 -16.41
N LEU A 310 35.95 -10.48 -17.56
CA LEU A 310 37.24 -9.94 -17.95
C LEU A 310 37.14 -8.41 -18.05
N THR A 311 38.02 -7.71 -17.35
CA THR A 311 38.11 -6.25 -17.41
C THR A 311 38.96 -5.75 -18.58
N THR A 312 39.68 -6.67 -19.22
CA THR A 312 40.52 -6.39 -20.40
C THR A 312 39.78 -6.70 -21.69
N HIS A 313 40.04 -5.89 -22.72
CA HIS A 313 39.49 -6.13 -24.05
C HIS A 313 40.16 -7.32 -24.74
N GLY A 314 39.37 -8.10 -25.49
CA GLY A 314 39.81 -9.19 -26.32
C GLY A 314 39.80 -10.55 -25.61
N LEU A 315 39.05 -11.47 -26.16
CA LEU A 315 39.10 -12.88 -25.78
C LEU A 315 40.22 -13.59 -26.57
N PRO A 316 40.95 -14.53 -25.93
CA PRO A 316 41.96 -15.33 -26.64
C PRO A 316 41.32 -16.21 -27.71
N ASP A 317 42.11 -16.67 -28.65
CA ASP A 317 41.61 -17.40 -29.81
C ASP A 317 40.94 -18.74 -29.46
N ASP A 318 41.36 -19.36 -28.36
CA ASP A 318 40.81 -20.63 -27.84
C ASP A 318 39.45 -20.46 -27.13
N ALA A 319 39.06 -19.26 -26.83
CA ALA A 319 37.71 -18.97 -26.31
C ALA A 319 36.60 -19.07 -27.37
N PHE A 320 36.96 -19.26 -28.65
CA PHE A 320 36.01 -19.34 -29.77
C PHE A 320 35.97 -20.75 -30.36
N THR A 321 34.78 -21.22 -30.70
CA THR A 321 34.61 -22.44 -31.50
C THR A 321 35.04 -22.14 -32.93
N ARG A 322 36.08 -22.80 -33.39
CA ARG A 322 36.64 -22.61 -34.74
C ARG A 322 36.07 -23.59 -35.74
N GLY A 323 35.61 -23.06 -36.86
CA GLY A 323 35.29 -23.83 -38.05
C GLY A 323 36.48 -23.95 -39.03
N LYS A 324 36.21 -24.25 -40.28
CA LYS A 324 37.22 -24.30 -41.36
C LYS A 324 37.64 -22.91 -41.87
N ALA A 325 36.83 -21.91 -41.61
CA ALA A 325 37.13 -20.51 -42.03
C ALA A 325 38.23 -19.88 -41.16
N PRO A 326 39.15 -19.10 -41.73
CA PRO A 326 40.14 -18.41 -40.95
C PRO A 326 39.47 -17.30 -40.08
N MET A 327 39.83 -17.27 -38.82
CA MET A 327 39.36 -16.23 -37.90
C MET A 327 40.31 -15.04 -37.89
N THR A 328 39.77 -13.84 -37.77
CA THR A 328 40.55 -12.60 -37.61
C THR A 328 41.49 -12.72 -36.39
N LYS A 329 42.76 -12.36 -36.55
CA LYS A 329 43.77 -12.40 -35.48
C LYS A 329 43.30 -11.61 -34.25
N THR A 330 43.64 -12.09 -33.05
CA THR A 330 43.24 -11.50 -31.75
C THR A 330 43.48 -10.03 -31.67
N GLU A 331 44.67 -9.53 -32.11
CA GLU A 331 45.04 -8.13 -32.04
C GLU A 331 44.11 -7.26 -32.90
N VAL A 332 43.85 -7.68 -34.15
CA VAL A 332 42.98 -6.97 -35.10
C VAL A 332 41.52 -6.99 -34.58
N ARG A 333 41.05 -8.14 -34.10
CA ARG A 333 39.72 -8.29 -33.53
C ARG A 333 39.53 -7.35 -32.32
N THR A 334 40.50 -7.33 -31.39
CA THR A 334 40.47 -6.49 -30.20
C THR A 334 40.43 -5.02 -30.54
N VAL A 335 41.28 -4.57 -31.48
CA VAL A 335 41.30 -3.15 -31.93
C VAL A 335 39.99 -2.79 -32.62
N SER A 336 39.44 -3.68 -33.43
CA SER A 336 38.17 -3.44 -34.15
C SER A 336 37.02 -3.27 -33.16
N LEU A 337 36.89 -4.17 -32.20
CA LEU A 337 35.85 -4.11 -31.17
C LEU A 337 35.97 -2.84 -30.30
N ALA A 338 37.19 -2.47 -29.91
CA ALA A 338 37.43 -1.23 -29.15
C ALA A 338 37.01 0.01 -29.92
N LYS A 339 37.25 0.06 -31.25
CA LYS A 339 36.87 1.19 -32.10
C LYS A 339 35.37 1.28 -32.39
N LEU A 340 34.59 0.20 -32.21
CA LEU A 340 33.14 0.22 -32.32
C LEU A 340 32.47 0.96 -31.13
N CYS A 341 33.17 1.20 -30.03
CA CYS A 341 32.67 1.90 -28.85
C CYS A 341 31.33 1.43 -28.39
N LEU A 342 31.14 0.10 -28.33
CA LEU A 342 29.87 -0.54 -27.98
C LEU A 342 29.45 -0.19 -26.55
N LYS A 343 28.16 0.03 -26.36
CA LYS A 343 27.49 0.20 -25.07
C LYS A 343 26.63 -1.04 -24.75
N GLU A 344 26.14 -1.13 -23.52
CA GLU A 344 25.28 -2.27 -23.10
C GLU A 344 24.01 -2.44 -23.96
N ASP A 345 23.49 -1.36 -24.54
CA ASP A 345 22.29 -1.31 -25.36
C ASP A 345 22.60 -1.32 -26.88
N SER A 346 23.86 -1.49 -27.27
CA SER A 346 24.26 -1.50 -28.69
C SER A 346 23.79 -2.75 -29.39
N VAL A 347 23.22 -2.60 -30.58
CA VAL A 347 22.86 -3.68 -31.49
C VAL A 347 23.89 -3.74 -32.61
N CYS A 348 24.54 -4.88 -32.77
CA CYS A 348 25.51 -5.13 -33.85
C CYS A 348 24.95 -6.14 -34.85
N TYR A 349 25.17 -5.89 -36.13
CA TYR A 349 24.93 -6.83 -37.21
C TYR A 349 26.30 -7.22 -37.81
N ASP A 350 26.51 -8.52 -37.90
CA ASP A 350 27.69 -9.13 -38.58
C ASP A 350 27.25 -9.91 -39.82
#